data_bcef23b9bfddc277299708270b6503e8
#
_entry.id   bcef23b9bfddc277299708270b6503e8
#
_cell.length_a   1.000
_cell.length_b   1.000
_cell.length_c   1.000
_cell.angle_alpha   90.00
_cell.angle_beta   90.00
_cell.angle_gamma   90.00
#
_symmetry.space_group_name_H-M   'P 1'
#
loop_
_entity.id
_entity.type
_entity.pdbx_description
1 polymer ?
#
loop_
_entity_poly.entity_id
_entity_poly.type
_entity_poly.pdbx_seq_one_letter_code
_entity_poly.pdbx_strand_id
1 'polypeptide(L)'
;LSGQFNMNIINMLNTKYFILPNRQTGEPTVQQNPNAFGNAWFVNSVEFVDNPDEEILAIADKNLKDTAVVDKRYASMIDGVDFKRDSASSIINTVCNPNHLVYKTSTKKDQLAVFSEVFYDKGGWIAYIDGKEAPHFRSNYILRTMIVPAGEHEIEFKYVPHVRILSCNIAKVSSIAVILLTLGLAALFFYKRKKSNETC
;
A
#
# COMPACT_ATOMS: atom_id res chain seq x y z
N LEU A 1 -20.53 -0.25 -25.04
CA LEU A 1 -19.18 -0.02 -24.49
C LEU A 1 -18.21 -0.85 -25.31
N SER A 2 -17.62 -0.29 -26.36
CA SER A 2 -16.45 -0.84 -27.02
C SER A 2 -15.25 -0.61 -26.06
N GLY A 3 -15.12 -1.49 -25.08
CA GLY A 3 -14.09 -1.38 -24.05
C GLY A 3 -12.73 -1.69 -24.64
N GLN A 4 -12.08 -0.71 -25.24
CA GLN A 4 -10.66 -0.80 -25.51
C GLN A 4 -9.95 -0.60 -24.18
N PHE A 5 -9.37 -1.67 -23.63
CA PHE A 5 -8.58 -1.59 -22.40
C PHE A 5 -7.39 -0.67 -22.59
N ASN A 6 -7.20 0.30 -21.69
CA ASN A 6 -5.99 1.11 -21.68
C ASN A 6 -4.83 0.25 -21.14
N MET A 7 -3.97 -0.20 -22.06
CA MET A 7 -2.86 -1.08 -21.71
C MET A 7 -1.81 -0.40 -20.84
N ASN A 8 -1.65 0.92 -20.87
CA ASN A 8 -0.74 1.64 -19.97
C ASN A 8 -1.18 1.48 -18.51
N ILE A 9 -2.49 1.65 -18.25
CA ILE A 9 -3.04 1.48 -16.90
C ILE A 9 -2.91 0.03 -16.43
N ILE A 10 -3.23 -0.94 -17.29
CA ILE A 10 -3.09 -2.36 -17.00
C ILE A 10 -1.63 -2.73 -16.68
N ASN A 11 -0.69 -2.20 -17.44
CA ASN A 11 0.74 -2.46 -17.25
C ASN A 11 1.27 -1.84 -15.95
N MET A 12 0.87 -0.61 -15.60
CA MET A 12 1.27 0.03 -14.35
C MET A 12 0.71 -0.67 -13.11
N LEU A 13 -0.47 -1.31 -13.24
CA LEU A 13 -1.07 -2.13 -12.18
C LEU A 13 -0.42 -3.52 -12.09
N ASN A 14 0.65 -3.77 -12.84
CA ASN A 14 1.40 -5.02 -12.86
C ASN A 14 0.53 -6.25 -13.17
N THR A 15 -0.47 -6.09 -14.05
CA THR A 15 -1.31 -7.21 -14.50
C THR A 15 -0.46 -8.16 -15.33
N LYS A 16 -0.10 -9.31 -14.78
CA LYS A 16 0.81 -10.29 -15.41
C LYS A 16 0.11 -11.26 -16.34
N TYR A 17 -1.16 -11.53 -16.11
CA TYR A 17 -1.92 -12.52 -16.87
C TYR A 17 -3.32 -12.00 -17.19
N PHE A 18 -3.80 -12.33 -18.40
CA PHE A 18 -5.18 -12.16 -18.81
C PHE A 18 -5.85 -13.53 -18.89
N ILE A 19 -7.05 -13.66 -18.36
CA ILE A 19 -7.90 -14.84 -18.53
C ILE A 19 -9.00 -14.44 -19.49
N LEU A 20 -8.93 -14.92 -20.71
CA LEU A 20 -9.86 -14.58 -21.79
C LEU A 20 -10.58 -15.85 -22.27
N PRO A 21 -11.87 -15.76 -22.61
CA PRO A 21 -12.55 -16.89 -23.21
C PRO A 21 -11.96 -17.17 -24.60
N ASN A 22 -11.67 -18.43 -24.88
CA ASN A 22 -11.33 -18.86 -26.24
C ASN A 22 -12.54 -18.63 -27.14
N ARG A 23 -12.38 -17.94 -28.24
CA ARG A 23 -13.47 -17.58 -29.15
C ARG A 23 -14.13 -18.79 -29.84
N GLN A 24 -13.41 -19.93 -29.91
CA GLN A 24 -13.89 -21.15 -30.59
C GLN A 24 -14.53 -22.13 -29.61
N THR A 25 -13.96 -22.30 -28.41
CA THR A 25 -14.41 -23.31 -27.43
C THR A 25 -15.19 -22.72 -26.28
N GLY A 26 -15.11 -21.40 -26.06
CA GLY A 26 -15.64 -20.70 -24.87
C GLY A 26 -14.87 -20.95 -23.59
N GLU A 27 -13.85 -21.82 -23.59
CA GLU A 27 -13.06 -22.14 -22.42
C GLU A 27 -12.07 -21.02 -22.07
N PRO A 28 -11.77 -20.81 -20.78
CA PRO A 28 -10.82 -19.78 -20.36
C PRO A 28 -9.39 -20.11 -20.81
N THR A 29 -8.74 -19.16 -21.48
CA THR A 29 -7.33 -19.25 -21.90
C THR A 29 -6.52 -18.21 -21.14
N VAL A 30 -5.35 -18.60 -20.63
CA VAL A 30 -4.43 -17.71 -19.92
C VAL A 30 -3.40 -17.16 -20.90
N GLN A 31 -3.29 -15.83 -20.96
CA GLN A 31 -2.26 -15.14 -21.75
C GLN A 31 -1.38 -14.32 -20.81
N GLN A 32 -0.06 -14.44 -20.95
CA GLN A 32 0.89 -13.63 -20.20
C GLN A 32 0.99 -12.23 -20.81
N ASN A 33 1.06 -11.21 -19.95
CA ASN A 33 1.34 -9.83 -20.33
C ASN A 33 2.84 -9.55 -20.18
N PRO A 34 3.62 -9.49 -21.27
CA PRO A 34 5.07 -9.23 -21.19
C PRO A 34 5.38 -7.77 -20.88
N ASN A 35 4.41 -6.86 -20.97
CA ASN A 35 4.59 -5.41 -20.81
C ASN A 35 4.23 -4.92 -19.39
N ALA A 36 3.88 -5.79 -18.46
CA ALA A 36 3.66 -5.40 -17.06
C ALA A 36 4.91 -4.70 -16.50
N PHE A 37 4.74 -3.57 -15.79
CA PHE A 37 5.88 -2.74 -15.35
C PHE A 37 6.68 -3.36 -14.20
N GLY A 38 6.17 -4.41 -13.59
CA GLY A 38 6.76 -5.02 -12.41
C GLY A 38 6.22 -4.42 -11.11
N ASN A 39 6.80 -4.84 -9.99
CA ASN A 39 6.33 -4.44 -8.66
C ASN A 39 6.72 -2.99 -8.32
N ALA A 40 7.79 -2.48 -8.93
CA ALA A 40 8.23 -1.09 -8.80
C ALA A 40 9.15 -0.70 -9.97
N TRP A 41 9.22 0.59 -10.28
CA TRP A 41 10.10 1.15 -11.31
C TRP A 41 10.46 2.60 -11.01
N PHE A 42 11.55 3.09 -11.59
CA PHE A 42 11.93 4.49 -11.55
C PHE A 42 11.38 5.24 -12.76
N VAL A 43 10.99 6.50 -12.58
CA VAL A 43 10.48 7.37 -13.64
C VAL A 43 11.50 8.42 -14.05
N ASN A 44 11.34 8.98 -15.25
CA ASN A 44 12.21 10.01 -15.83
C ASN A 44 11.66 11.42 -15.65
N SER A 45 10.35 11.56 -15.41
CA SER A 45 9.67 12.85 -15.32
C SER A 45 8.45 12.78 -14.43
N VAL A 46 7.99 13.95 -14.01
CA VAL A 46 6.75 14.13 -13.27
C VAL A 46 5.88 15.15 -14.00
N GLU A 47 4.61 14.84 -14.13
CA GLU A 47 3.58 15.78 -14.57
C GLU A 47 2.69 16.12 -13.38
N PHE A 48 2.60 17.40 -13.06
CA PHE A 48 1.74 17.88 -11.98
C PHE A 48 0.36 18.25 -12.49
N VAL A 49 -0.66 17.82 -11.76
CA VAL A 49 -2.07 18.13 -12.01
C VAL A 49 -2.71 18.78 -10.79
N ASP A 50 -3.79 19.53 -10.99
CA ASP A 50 -4.41 20.32 -9.91
C ASP A 50 -5.37 19.51 -9.03
N ASN A 51 -5.90 18.41 -9.56
CA ASN A 51 -6.91 17.61 -8.87
C ASN A 51 -6.93 16.14 -9.35
N PRO A 52 -7.62 15.24 -8.63
CA PRO A 52 -7.70 13.82 -8.99
C PRO A 52 -8.40 13.54 -10.33
N ASP A 53 -9.34 14.40 -10.76
CA ASP A 53 -10.05 14.22 -12.03
C ASP A 53 -9.11 14.46 -13.22
N GLU A 54 -8.25 15.47 -13.12
CA GLU A 54 -7.17 15.68 -14.09
C GLU A 54 -6.13 14.55 -14.05
N GLU A 55 -5.81 14.04 -12.84
CA GLU A 55 -4.86 12.95 -12.66
C GLU A 55 -5.34 11.68 -13.41
N ILE A 56 -6.62 11.31 -13.28
CA ILE A 56 -7.17 10.13 -13.95
C ILE A 56 -7.24 10.30 -15.48
N LEU A 57 -7.46 11.51 -15.96
CA LEU A 57 -7.43 11.79 -17.39
C LEU A 57 -6.00 11.75 -17.94
N ALA A 58 -5.05 12.36 -17.23
CA ALA A 58 -3.65 12.41 -17.65
C ALA A 58 -3.00 11.02 -17.74
N ILE A 59 -3.30 10.08 -16.83
CA ILE A 59 -2.75 8.72 -16.89
C ILE A 59 -3.23 7.93 -18.11
N ALA A 60 -4.33 8.33 -18.76
CA ALA A 60 -4.83 7.63 -19.93
C ALA A 60 -3.92 7.80 -21.17
N ASP A 61 -3.26 8.95 -21.31
CA ASP A 61 -2.52 9.34 -22.51
C ASP A 61 -0.99 9.33 -22.33
N LYS A 62 -0.49 9.16 -21.10
CA LYS A 62 0.95 9.23 -20.79
C LYS A 62 1.63 7.87 -20.84
N ASN A 63 2.92 7.88 -21.14
CA ASN A 63 3.77 6.72 -20.92
C ASN A 63 4.12 6.62 -19.43
N LEU A 64 3.31 5.89 -18.69
CA LEU A 64 3.46 5.74 -17.21
C LEU A 64 4.70 4.95 -16.78
N LYS A 65 5.43 4.36 -17.74
CA LYS A 65 6.75 3.76 -17.48
C LYS A 65 7.83 4.82 -17.26
N ASP A 66 7.66 5.99 -17.90
CA ASP A 66 8.65 7.08 -17.88
C ASP A 66 8.18 8.30 -17.09
N THR A 67 6.87 8.53 -16.99
CA THR A 67 6.28 9.71 -16.38
C THR A 67 5.33 9.32 -15.25
N ALA A 68 5.54 9.88 -14.07
CA ALA A 68 4.55 9.81 -12.99
C ALA A 68 3.63 11.04 -13.05
N VAL A 69 2.33 10.83 -12.95
CA VAL A 69 1.35 11.91 -12.79
C VAL A 69 1.10 12.11 -11.30
N VAL A 70 1.26 13.33 -10.82
CA VAL A 70 1.23 13.65 -9.38
C VAL A 70 0.35 14.87 -9.13
N ASP A 71 -0.55 14.76 -8.16
CA ASP A 71 -1.34 15.89 -7.67
C ASP A 71 -0.41 16.95 -7.02
N LYS A 72 -0.61 18.23 -7.35
CA LYS A 72 0.20 19.36 -6.84
C LYS A 72 0.28 19.44 -5.31
N ARG A 73 -0.66 18.82 -4.58
CA ARG A 73 -0.59 18.73 -3.11
C ARG A 73 0.69 18.06 -2.61
N TYR A 74 1.31 17.21 -3.43
CA TYR A 74 2.55 16.49 -3.11
C TYR A 74 3.81 17.15 -3.71
N ALA A 75 3.68 18.30 -4.40
CA ALA A 75 4.80 18.95 -5.08
C ALA A 75 5.97 19.27 -4.12
N SER A 76 5.68 19.71 -2.90
CA SER A 76 6.71 20.00 -1.89
C SER A 76 7.52 18.78 -1.42
N MET A 77 7.00 17.57 -1.66
CA MET A 77 7.70 16.31 -1.28
C MET A 77 8.75 15.91 -2.33
N ILE A 78 8.71 16.49 -3.51
CA ILE A 78 9.54 16.14 -4.67
C ILE A 78 10.42 17.31 -5.13
N ASP A 79 10.42 18.43 -4.40
CA ASP A 79 11.20 19.60 -4.75
C ASP A 79 12.70 19.29 -4.72
N GLY A 80 13.44 19.77 -5.73
CA GLY A 80 14.88 19.59 -5.85
C GLY A 80 15.37 18.24 -6.39
N VAL A 81 14.49 17.32 -6.78
CA VAL A 81 14.87 16.02 -7.35
C VAL A 81 15.10 16.12 -8.86
N ASP A 82 16.25 15.61 -9.35
CA ASP A 82 16.48 15.41 -10.79
C ASP A 82 15.84 14.11 -11.25
N PHE A 83 14.71 14.23 -11.95
CA PHE A 83 13.90 13.08 -12.41
C PHE A 83 14.53 12.22 -13.51
N LYS A 84 15.70 12.56 -14.03
CA LYS A 84 16.33 11.73 -15.06
C LYS A 84 16.75 10.39 -14.46
N ARG A 85 16.11 9.33 -14.92
CA ARG A 85 16.46 7.96 -14.51
C ARG A 85 17.92 7.65 -14.88
N ASP A 86 18.66 7.10 -13.95
CA ASP A 86 19.93 6.46 -14.22
C ASP A 86 19.67 5.09 -14.86
N SER A 87 20.28 4.82 -16.00
CA SER A 87 20.13 3.54 -16.72
C SER A 87 20.67 2.33 -15.94
N ALA A 88 21.56 2.56 -14.97
CA ALA A 88 22.09 1.53 -14.09
C ALA A 88 21.25 1.33 -12.82
N SER A 89 20.22 2.14 -12.58
CA SER A 89 19.36 2.02 -11.41
C SER A 89 18.52 0.75 -11.45
N SER A 90 18.45 0.07 -10.32
CA SER A 90 17.63 -1.13 -10.15
C SER A 90 16.76 -1.03 -8.90
N ILE A 91 15.58 -1.62 -8.97
CA ILE A 91 14.66 -1.82 -7.85
C ILE A 91 14.04 -3.21 -7.96
N ILE A 92 14.22 -4.03 -6.94
CA ILE A 92 13.81 -5.44 -6.95
C ILE A 92 12.99 -5.72 -5.69
N ASN A 93 11.79 -6.25 -5.84
CA ASN A 93 11.00 -6.74 -4.72
C ASN A 93 11.58 -8.06 -4.21
N THR A 94 11.93 -8.13 -2.94
CA THR A 94 12.52 -9.32 -2.28
C THR A 94 11.55 -10.01 -1.33
N VAL A 95 10.59 -9.27 -0.74
CA VAL A 95 9.53 -9.82 0.10
C VAL A 95 8.20 -9.22 -0.33
N CYS A 96 7.22 -10.08 -0.58
CA CYS A 96 5.88 -9.69 -0.98
C CYS A 96 4.82 -10.42 -0.14
N ASN A 97 4.60 -9.92 1.08
CA ASN A 97 3.55 -10.41 1.98
C ASN A 97 2.40 -9.39 2.02
N PRO A 98 1.17 -9.79 2.36
CA PRO A 98 0.00 -8.88 2.37
C PRO A 98 0.15 -7.65 3.26
N ASN A 99 0.99 -7.71 4.28
CA ASN A 99 1.21 -6.64 5.28
C ASN A 99 2.67 -6.17 5.36
N HIS A 100 3.55 -6.70 4.52
CA HIS A 100 4.99 -6.43 4.58
C HIS A 100 5.63 -6.62 3.20
N LEU A 101 6.16 -5.54 2.64
CA LEU A 101 6.83 -5.51 1.35
C LEU A 101 8.26 -5.02 1.55
N VAL A 102 9.22 -5.67 0.90
CA VAL A 102 10.63 -5.24 0.93
C VAL A 102 11.17 -5.15 -0.48
N TYR A 103 11.88 -4.06 -0.75
CA TYR A 103 12.54 -3.80 -2.02
C TYR A 103 14.01 -3.48 -1.75
N LYS A 104 14.89 -3.97 -2.61
CA LYS A 104 16.29 -3.57 -2.66
C LYS A 104 16.52 -2.67 -3.85
N THR A 105 17.21 -1.57 -3.64
CA THR A 105 17.51 -0.57 -4.67
C THR A 105 19.00 -0.35 -4.79
N SER A 106 19.43 0.00 -6.00
CA SER A 106 20.77 0.49 -6.26
C SER A 106 20.69 1.61 -7.27
N THR A 107 21.10 2.83 -6.88
CA THR A 107 20.99 4.05 -7.69
C THR A 107 22.23 4.91 -7.52
N LYS A 108 22.65 5.65 -8.57
CA LYS A 108 23.78 6.58 -8.50
C LYS A 108 23.39 7.98 -8.04
N LYS A 109 22.11 8.31 -8.09
CA LYS A 109 21.55 9.59 -7.67
C LYS A 109 20.13 9.38 -7.13
N ASP A 110 19.58 10.36 -6.49
CA ASP A 110 18.20 10.32 -6.01
C ASP A 110 17.24 10.06 -7.18
N GLN A 111 16.31 9.14 -6.99
CA GLN A 111 15.36 8.71 -8.01
C GLN A 111 13.95 8.72 -7.46
N LEU A 112 12.98 8.98 -8.33
CA LEU A 112 11.57 8.81 -8.00
C LEU A 112 11.12 7.39 -8.37
N ALA A 113 10.74 6.60 -7.37
CA ALA A 113 10.23 5.25 -7.54
C ALA A 113 8.72 5.22 -7.43
N VAL A 114 8.07 4.53 -8.38
CA VAL A 114 6.64 4.21 -8.35
C VAL A 114 6.51 2.72 -8.06
N PHE A 115 5.61 2.36 -7.15
CA PHE A 115 5.33 1.00 -6.73
C PHE A 115 3.93 0.59 -7.20
N SER A 116 3.78 -0.59 -7.80
CA SER A 116 2.47 -1.14 -8.20
C SER A 116 1.65 -1.58 -6.99
N GLU A 117 1.57 -0.71 -6.00
CA GLU A 117 0.86 -0.91 -4.74
C GLU A 117 -0.10 0.24 -4.50
N VAL A 118 -1.32 -0.10 -4.09
CA VAL A 118 -2.34 0.92 -3.83
C VAL A 118 -1.93 1.80 -2.66
N PHE A 119 -1.92 3.12 -2.89
CA PHE A 119 -1.76 4.11 -1.84
C PHE A 119 -3.08 4.26 -1.08
N TYR A 120 -3.01 4.18 0.25
CA TYR A 120 -4.16 4.41 1.11
C TYR A 120 -3.77 5.36 2.25
N ASP A 121 -4.21 6.60 2.14
CA ASP A 121 -3.82 7.72 3.00
C ASP A 121 -4.12 7.50 4.49
N LYS A 122 -5.23 6.81 4.80
CA LYS A 122 -5.66 6.50 6.19
C LYS A 122 -5.32 5.08 6.64
N GLY A 123 -4.52 4.36 5.88
CA GLY A 123 -4.46 2.91 5.95
C GLY A 123 -3.44 2.30 6.89
N GLY A 124 -2.57 3.08 7.51
CA GLY A 124 -1.55 2.53 8.42
C GLY A 124 -0.37 1.86 7.73
N TRP A 125 -0.17 2.09 6.42
CA TRP A 125 1.07 1.74 5.75
C TRP A 125 2.15 2.77 6.08
N ILE A 126 3.29 2.30 6.58
CA ILE A 126 4.45 3.11 6.89
C ILE A 126 5.60 2.64 6.01
N ALA A 127 6.31 3.59 5.39
CA ALA A 127 7.50 3.31 4.60
C ALA A 127 8.76 3.56 5.42
N TYR A 128 9.78 2.75 5.19
CA TYR A 128 11.10 2.87 5.79
C TYR A 128 12.17 2.75 4.70
N ILE A 129 13.26 3.50 4.86
CA ILE A 129 14.51 3.33 4.11
C ILE A 129 15.58 2.99 5.15
N ASP A 130 16.22 1.82 5.03
CA ASP A 130 17.23 1.32 5.97
C ASP A 130 16.77 1.38 7.43
N GLY A 131 15.52 1.03 7.67
CA GLY A 131 14.89 1.02 9.00
C GLY A 131 14.48 2.40 9.55
N LYS A 132 14.71 3.49 8.82
CA LYS A 132 14.24 4.84 9.18
C LYS A 132 12.96 5.16 8.43
N GLU A 133 11.95 5.68 9.14
CA GLU A 133 10.70 6.10 8.52
C GLU A 133 10.95 7.17 7.44
N ALA A 134 10.35 6.97 6.28
CA ALA A 134 10.49 7.84 5.12
C ALA A 134 9.11 8.21 4.55
N PRO A 135 8.97 9.45 4.06
CA PRO A 135 7.71 9.88 3.48
C PRO A 135 7.43 9.15 2.16
N HIS A 136 6.17 8.83 1.93
CA HIS A 136 5.67 8.33 0.66
C HIS A 136 4.33 9.00 0.35
N PHE A 137 3.98 9.07 -0.92
CA PHE A 137 2.81 9.79 -1.39
C PHE A 137 2.16 9.06 -2.57
N ARG A 138 1.06 9.63 -3.08
CA ARG A 138 0.30 9.06 -4.18
C ARG A 138 0.75 9.63 -5.52
N SER A 139 0.88 8.78 -6.53
CA SER A 139 0.97 9.14 -7.94
C SER A 139 0.10 8.21 -8.80
N ASN A 140 -0.03 8.56 -10.07
CA ASN A 140 -0.80 7.79 -11.04
C ASN A 140 -2.19 7.39 -10.51
N TYR A 141 -2.83 8.33 -9.81
CA TYR A 141 -4.15 8.23 -9.19
C TYR A 141 -4.24 7.32 -7.97
N ILE A 142 -3.57 6.16 -7.96
CA ILE A 142 -3.71 5.16 -6.89
C ILE A 142 -2.41 4.54 -6.40
N LEU A 143 -1.26 4.80 -7.03
CA LEU A 143 -0.02 4.09 -6.72
C LEU A 143 0.81 4.81 -5.65
N ARG A 144 1.62 4.03 -4.92
CA ARG A 144 2.60 4.56 -3.97
C ARG A 144 3.83 5.06 -4.71
N THR A 145 4.38 6.15 -4.21
CA THR A 145 5.56 6.78 -4.78
C THR A 145 6.43 7.34 -3.66
N MET A 146 7.73 7.26 -3.80
CA MET A 146 8.68 7.87 -2.88
C MET A 146 9.99 8.22 -3.57
N ILE A 147 10.74 9.14 -2.97
CA ILE A 147 12.11 9.42 -3.37
C ILE A 147 13.02 8.35 -2.75
N VAL A 148 13.86 7.76 -3.58
CA VAL A 148 14.89 6.80 -3.18
C VAL A 148 16.24 7.51 -3.28
N PRO A 149 17.01 7.63 -2.19
CA PRO A 149 18.33 8.26 -2.20
C PRO A 149 19.32 7.52 -3.10
N ALA A 150 20.42 8.22 -3.45
CA ALA A 150 21.56 7.62 -4.11
C ALA A 150 22.22 6.58 -3.20
N GLY A 151 22.57 5.42 -3.74
CA GLY A 151 23.19 4.33 -3.01
C GLY A 151 22.46 3.00 -3.15
N GLU A 152 22.85 2.07 -2.31
CA GLU A 152 22.14 0.80 -2.11
C GLU A 152 21.31 0.91 -0.85
N HIS A 153 20.00 0.71 -0.99
CA HIS A 153 19.05 0.87 0.12
C HIS A 153 18.06 -0.28 0.16
N GLU A 154 17.56 -0.55 1.36
CA GLU A 154 16.42 -1.41 1.60
C GLU A 154 15.20 -0.55 1.91
N ILE A 155 14.17 -0.67 1.04
CA ILE A 155 12.90 0.01 1.23
C ILE A 155 11.91 -1.00 1.79
N GLU A 156 11.27 -0.66 2.89
CA GLU A 156 10.32 -1.52 3.56
C GLU A 156 8.98 -0.80 3.73
N PHE A 157 7.88 -1.45 3.33
CA PHE A 157 6.53 -1.02 3.66
C PHE A 157 5.91 -1.98 4.66
N LYS A 158 5.50 -1.46 5.81
CA LYS A 158 4.80 -2.22 6.87
C LYS A 158 3.39 -1.70 7.06
N TYR A 159 2.44 -2.62 7.15
CA TYR A 159 1.07 -2.28 7.52
C TYR A 159 0.88 -2.32 9.03
N VAL A 160 0.67 -1.16 9.64
CA VAL A 160 0.47 -0.99 11.10
C VAL A 160 -0.91 -0.40 11.34
N PRO A 161 -1.95 -1.23 11.54
CA PRO A 161 -3.33 -0.75 11.70
C PRO A 161 -3.56 -0.22 13.12
N HIS A 162 -3.13 1.01 13.42
CA HIS A 162 -3.23 1.63 14.74
C HIS A 162 -4.63 1.58 15.34
N VAL A 163 -5.66 1.88 14.54
CA VAL A 163 -7.07 1.84 14.99
C VAL A 163 -7.48 0.44 15.41
N ARG A 164 -7.08 -0.59 14.67
CA ARG A 164 -7.36 -1.99 15.01
C ARG A 164 -6.67 -2.41 16.30
N ILE A 165 -5.39 -2.03 16.47
CA ILE A 165 -4.62 -2.35 17.68
C ILE A 165 -5.29 -1.71 18.90
N LEU A 166 -5.65 -0.42 18.81
CA LEU A 166 -6.34 0.29 19.88
C LEU A 166 -7.69 -0.35 20.21
N SER A 167 -8.52 -0.62 19.20
CA SER A 167 -9.83 -1.26 19.38
C SER A 167 -9.73 -2.64 20.02
N CYS A 168 -8.77 -3.46 19.60
CA CYS A 168 -8.54 -4.77 20.21
C CYS A 168 -8.11 -4.66 21.68
N ASN A 169 -7.28 -3.67 22.04
CA ASN A 169 -6.86 -3.46 23.42
C ASN A 169 -8.03 -3.00 24.29
N ILE A 170 -8.86 -2.06 23.80
CA ILE A 170 -10.07 -1.63 24.51
C ILE A 170 -11.02 -2.82 24.71
N ALA A 171 -11.25 -3.63 23.69
CA ALA A 171 -12.11 -4.80 23.78
C ALA A 171 -11.60 -5.83 24.81
N LYS A 172 -10.28 -6.09 24.85
CA LYS A 172 -9.67 -6.97 25.84
C LYS A 172 -9.89 -6.48 27.28
N VAL A 173 -9.61 -5.19 27.54
CA VAL A 173 -9.78 -4.58 28.86
C VAL A 173 -11.25 -4.62 29.29
N SER A 174 -12.17 -4.28 28.40
CA SER A 174 -13.61 -4.31 28.68
C SER A 174 -14.09 -5.73 29.00
N SER A 175 -13.63 -6.73 28.24
CA SER A 175 -13.99 -8.13 28.48
C SER A 175 -13.50 -8.62 29.85
N ILE A 176 -12.27 -8.29 30.25
CA ILE A 176 -11.71 -8.63 31.55
C ILE A 176 -12.53 -7.97 32.66
N ALA A 177 -12.88 -6.69 32.51
CA ALA A 177 -13.69 -5.97 33.51
C ALA A 177 -15.08 -6.62 33.70
N VAL A 178 -15.75 -7.00 32.61
CA VAL A 178 -17.06 -7.70 32.69
C VAL A 178 -16.92 -9.04 33.38
N ILE A 179 -15.88 -9.82 33.08
CA ILE A 179 -15.65 -11.13 33.74
C ILE A 179 -15.42 -10.94 35.24
N LEU A 180 -14.59 -9.99 35.64
CA LEU A 180 -14.34 -9.72 37.06
C LEU A 180 -15.60 -9.26 37.79
N LEU A 181 -16.41 -8.43 37.17
CA LEU A 181 -17.68 -7.94 37.73
C LEU A 181 -18.68 -9.09 37.91
N THR A 182 -18.82 -9.97 36.93
CA THR A 182 -19.71 -11.15 37.01
C THR A 182 -19.25 -12.12 38.07
N LEU A 183 -17.95 -12.40 38.17
CA LEU A 183 -17.40 -13.26 39.23
C LEU A 183 -17.59 -12.65 40.64
N GLY A 184 -17.38 -11.32 40.76
CA GLY A 184 -17.62 -10.59 42.01
C GLY A 184 -19.09 -10.65 42.46
N LEU A 185 -20.02 -10.43 41.54
CA LEU A 185 -21.46 -10.55 41.83
C LEU A 185 -21.86 -11.98 42.22
N ALA A 186 -21.33 -12.98 41.51
CA ALA A 186 -21.57 -14.39 41.87
C ALA A 186 -21.03 -14.71 43.27
N ALA A 187 -19.81 -14.28 43.58
CA ALA A 187 -19.22 -14.47 44.91
C ALA A 187 -20.07 -13.81 46.00
N LEU A 188 -20.51 -12.56 45.81
CA LEU A 188 -21.41 -11.86 46.75
C LEU A 188 -22.75 -12.57 46.92
N PHE A 189 -23.33 -13.12 45.84
CA PHE A 189 -24.56 -13.88 45.87
C PHE A 189 -24.42 -15.14 46.74
N PHE A 190 -23.37 -15.93 46.53
CA PHE A 190 -23.11 -17.14 47.31
C PHE A 190 -22.78 -16.81 48.77
N TYR A 191 -22.03 -15.73 49.04
CA TYR A 191 -21.72 -15.30 50.42
C TYR A 191 -22.99 -14.89 51.15
N LYS A 192 -23.88 -14.10 50.57
CA LYS A 192 -25.17 -13.73 51.18
C LYS A 192 -26.06 -14.92 51.43
N ARG A 193 -26.12 -15.87 50.49
CA ARG A 193 -26.90 -17.11 50.64
C ARG A 193 -26.40 -17.98 51.81
N LYS A 194 -25.06 -18.12 51.97
CA LYS A 194 -24.46 -18.85 53.09
C LYS A 194 -24.82 -18.21 54.42
N LYS A 195 -24.68 -16.89 54.53
CA LYS A 195 -25.00 -16.15 55.76
C LYS A 195 -26.50 -16.23 56.13
N SER A 196 -27.40 -16.25 55.15
CA SER A 196 -28.83 -16.43 55.43
C SER A 196 -29.18 -17.81 55.95
N ASN A 197 -28.44 -18.86 55.56
CA ASN A 197 -28.64 -20.22 56.00
C ASN A 197 -28.06 -20.50 57.46
N GLU A 198 -27.14 -19.64 57.93
CA GLU A 198 -26.53 -19.74 59.27
C GLU A 198 -27.32 -18.95 60.29
N THR A 199 -28.35 -18.18 59.92
CA THR A 199 -29.16 -17.35 60.83
C THR A 199 -30.60 -17.91 61.08
N CYS A 200 -30.92 -19.04 60.45
CA CYS A 200 -32.10 -19.88 60.76
C CYS A 200 -31.72 -21.10 61.54
#